data_40708e6851cc6f4f67e2d4c6a2a94e56
#
_entry.id   40708e6851cc6f4f67e2d4c6a2a94e56
#
_cell.length_a   1.000
_cell.length_b   1.000
_cell.length_c   1.000
_cell.angle_alpha   90.00
_cell.angle_beta   90.00
_cell.angle_gamma   90.00
#
_symmetry.space_group_name_H-M   'P 1'
#
loop_
_entity.id
_entity.type
_entity.pdbx_description
1 polymer ?
#
loop_
_entity_poly.entity_id
_entity_poly.type
_entity_poly.pdbx_seq_one_letter_code
_entity_poly.pdbx_strand_id
1 'polypeptide(L)'
;MGRRHRDGGNTGVNLFSFLNIMTATIGVQALLIVIFALQIKPGVQSIRLLPAGGEGRGREANYILCNGQGKLELIGKGGRKTISLESNDLNVFLDQIESDLKPQYLVIGVRPNAFNDFESVRSKAEARRLLIGYEPLEQGLKVIVPDNGNSIKTVQEKSR
;
A
#
# COMPACT_ATOMS: atom_id res chain seq x y z
N MET A 1 -29.13 67.49 -47.38
CA MET A 1 -29.89 66.57 -46.49
C MET A 1 -29.26 65.20 -46.57
N GLY A 2 -28.34 64.89 -45.63
CA GLY A 2 -27.63 63.63 -45.56
C GLY A 2 -28.30 62.68 -44.55
N ARG A 3 -28.84 61.58 -45.03
CA ARG A 3 -29.33 60.47 -44.16
C ARG A 3 -28.16 59.64 -43.69
N ARG A 4 -27.83 59.74 -42.41
CA ARG A 4 -26.94 58.81 -41.73
C ARG A 4 -27.66 57.46 -41.58
N HIS A 5 -27.18 56.45 -42.29
CA HIS A 5 -27.51 55.08 -42.08
C HIS A 5 -26.82 54.66 -40.73
N ARG A 6 -27.59 54.41 -39.70
CA ARG A 6 -27.14 53.76 -38.50
C ARG A 6 -27.13 52.26 -38.79
N ASP A 7 -25.93 51.74 -39.05
CA ASP A 7 -25.69 50.31 -38.97
C ASP A 7 -25.84 49.90 -37.51
N GLY A 8 -26.99 49.34 -37.21
CA GLY A 8 -27.22 48.61 -35.96
C GLY A 8 -26.49 47.28 -36.03
N GLY A 9 -25.21 47.30 -35.58
CA GLY A 9 -24.46 46.08 -35.42
C GLY A 9 -25.22 45.13 -34.51
N ASN A 10 -25.78 44.07 -35.12
CA ASN A 10 -26.46 43.00 -34.41
C ASN A 10 -25.40 42.19 -33.61
N THR A 11 -25.11 42.62 -32.38
CA THR A 11 -24.32 41.88 -31.42
C THR A 11 -25.15 40.78 -30.73
N GLY A 12 -26.04 40.18 -31.45
CA GLY A 12 -26.71 38.98 -30.97
C GLY A 12 -25.64 37.89 -30.78
N VAL A 13 -25.18 37.70 -29.57
CA VAL A 13 -24.41 36.50 -29.23
C VAL A 13 -25.21 35.34 -29.77
N ASN A 14 -24.61 34.56 -30.69
CA ASN A 14 -25.26 33.43 -31.30
C ASN A 14 -25.42 32.34 -30.24
N LEU A 15 -26.52 32.43 -29.48
CA LEU A 15 -26.86 31.56 -28.35
C LEU A 15 -26.76 30.07 -28.74
N PHE A 16 -27.09 29.76 -29.99
CA PHE A 16 -26.99 28.40 -30.50
C PHE A 16 -25.53 27.94 -30.65
N SER A 17 -24.65 28.82 -31.13
CA SER A 17 -23.20 28.51 -31.21
C SER A 17 -22.57 28.35 -29.82
N PHE A 18 -22.98 29.20 -28.86
CA PHE A 18 -22.55 29.09 -27.47
C PHE A 18 -23.03 27.77 -26.84
N LEU A 19 -24.29 27.38 -27.06
CA LEU A 19 -24.84 26.13 -26.53
C LEU A 19 -24.12 24.91 -27.09
N ASN A 20 -23.77 24.93 -28.40
CA ASN A 20 -23.00 23.83 -29.02
C ASN A 20 -21.63 23.69 -28.44
N ILE A 21 -20.90 24.79 -28.21
CA ILE A 21 -19.58 24.76 -27.60
C ILE A 21 -19.65 24.24 -26.17
N MET A 22 -20.62 24.69 -25.38
CA MET A 22 -20.82 24.21 -24.01
C MET A 22 -21.13 22.72 -23.96
N THR A 23 -22.02 22.24 -24.82
CA THR A 23 -22.37 20.81 -24.88
C THR A 23 -21.17 19.96 -25.31
N ALA A 24 -20.42 20.41 -26.30
CA ALA A 24 -19.20 19.72 -26.74
C ALA A 24 -18.15 19.64 -25.62
N THR A 25 -17.96 20.74 -24.88
CA THR A 25 -16.99 20.81 -23.78
C THR A 25 -17.40 19.85 -22.66
N ILE A 26 -18.66 19.84 -22.27
CA ILE A 26 -19.19 18.90 -21.25
C ILE A 26 -19.02 17.45 -21.70
N GLY A 27 -19.31 17.17 -22.98
CA GLY A 27 -19.12 15.83 -23.55
C GLY A 27 -17.67 15.34 -23.48
N VAL A 28 -16.71 16.20 -23.83
CA VAL A 28 -15.29 15.88 -23.74
C VAL A 28 -14.85 15.67 -22.30
N GLN A 29 -15.30 16.53 -21.37
CA GLN A 29 -14.97 16.38 -19.95
C GLN A 29 -15.54 15.08 -19.37
N ALA A 30 -16.77 14.73 -19.68
CA ALA A 30 -17.38 13.47 -19.25
C ALA A 30 -16.59 12.27 -19.79
N LEU A 31 -16.19 12.29 -21.06
CA LEU A 31 -15.36 11.25 -21.66
C LEU A 31 -14.00 11.10 -20.95
N LEU A 32 -13.33 12.21 -20.65
CA LEU A 32 -12.07 12.19 -19.94
C LEU A 32 -12.21 11.60 -18.52
N ILE A 33 -13.27 11.96 -17.79
CA ILE A 33 -13.54 11.39 -16.47
C ILE A 33 -13.72 9.87 -16.56
N VAL A 34 -14.47 9.38 -17.55
CA VAL A 34 -14.65 7.93 -17.76
C VAL A 34 -13.33 7.25 -18.09
N ILE A 35 -12.51 7.84 -18.98
CA ILE A 35 -11.20 7.29 -19.32
C ILE A 35 -10.30 7.22 -18.08
N PHE A 36 -10.22 8.30 -17.28
CA PHE A 36 -9.45 8.30 -16.04
C PHE A 36 -9.98 7.29 -15.02
N ALA A 37 -11.31 7.17 -14.86
CA ALA A 37 -11.91 6.18 -13.97
C ALA A 37 -11.58 4.74 -14.39
N LEU A 38 -11.53 4.44 -15.69
CA LEU A 38 -11.12 3.14 -16.21
C LEU A 38 -9.61 2.87 -16.08
N GLN A 39 -8.79 3.93 -16.02
CA GLN A 39 -7.34 3.80 -15.79
C GLN A 39 -6.98 3.58 -14.32
N ILE A 40 -7.85 3.96 -13.39
CA ILE A 40 -7.71 3.61 -11.99
C ILE A 40 -7.99 2.09 -11.88
N LYS A 41 -7.01 1.29 -12.26
CA LYS A 41 -7.04 -0.13 -11.88
C LYS A 41 -7.06 -0.15 -10.37
N PRO A 42 -7.98 -0.87 -9.71
CA PRO A 42 -7.79 -1.26 -8.33
C PRO A 42 -6.59 -2.23 -8.31
N GLY A 43 -5.42 -1.64 -8.53
CA GLY A 43 -4.16 -2.37 -8.47
C GLY A 43 -4.00 -2.83 -7.04
N VAL A 44 -3.71 -4.10 -6.85
CA VAL A 44 -3.16 -4.58 -5.59
C VAL A 44 -1.94 -3.71 -5.32
N GLN A 45 -2.12 -2.67 -4.52
CA GLN A 45 -1.00 -1.85 -4.09
C GLN A 45 -0.08 -2.76 -3.30
N SER A 46 1.10 -3.02 -3.83
CA SER A 46 2.11 -3.80 -3.14
C SER A 46 3.05 -2.82 -2.45
N ILE A 47 3.13 -2.90 -1.14
CA ILE A 47 4.12 -2.16 -0.36
C ILE A 47 5.35 -3.04 -0.22
N ARG A 48 6.50 -2.48 -0.56
CA ARG A 48 7.79 -3.08 -0.27
C ARG A 48 8.24 -2.59 1.09
N LEU A 49 8.22 -3.47 2.08
CA LEU A 49 8.79 -3.18 3.38
C LEU A 49 10.31 -3.16 3.24
N LEU A 50 10.90 -2.00 3.40
CA LEU A 50 12.34 -1.84 3.48
C LEU A 50 12.70 -1.67 4.96
N PRO A 51 13.79 -2.28 5.43
CA PRO A 51 14.28 -2.00 6.78
C PRO A 51 14.50 -0.50 6.91
N ALA A 52 13.97 0.09 7.97
CA ALA A 52 14.12 1.51 8.24
C ALA A 52 15.62 1.88 8.30
N GLY A 53 15.96 3.04 7.79
CA GLY A 53 17.29 3.60 7.97
C GLY A 53 17.60 3.80 9.48
N GLY A 54 18.85 3.86 9.85
CA GLY A 54 19.28 4.03 11.25
C GLY A 54 19.87 2.76 11.86
N GLU A 55 19.47 2.41 13.07
CA GLU A 55 20.02 1.26 13.80
C GLU A 55 19.77 -0.11 13.13
N GLY A 56 18.79 -0.21 12.24
CA GLY A 56 18.51 -1.40 11.42
C GLY A 56 19.46 -1.60 10.23
N ARG A 57 20.30 -0.61 9.88
CA ARG A 57 21.19 -0.70 8.73
C ARG A 57 22.22 -1.81 8.89
N GLY A 58 22.30 -2.70 7.91
CA GLY A 58 23.24 -3.84 7.92
C GLY A 58 22.78 -5.04 8.74
N ARG A 59 21.56 -5.01 9.28
CA ARG A 59 20.92 -6.13 9.98
C ARG A 59 20.02 -6.92 9.04
N GLU A 60 19.89 -8.22 9.28
CA GLU A 60 18.91 -9.03 8.56
C GLU A 60 17.51 -8.73 9.09
N ALA A 61 16.59 -8.40 8.17
CA ALA A 61 15.23 -8.09 8.53
C ALA A 61 14.36 -9.36 8.56
N ASN A 62 13.62 -9.53 9.65
CA ASN A 62 12.55 -10.50 9.78
C ASN A 62 11.23 -9.74 9.90
N TYR A 63 10.13 -10.32 9.41
CA TYR A 63 8.86 -9.63 9.36
C TYR A 63 7.76 -10.45 10.03
N ILE A 64 6.90 -9.76 10.79
CA ILE A 64 5.66 -10.31 11.32
C ILE A 64 4.53 -9.42 10.82
N LEU A 65 3.57 -9.98 10.09
CA LEU A 65 2.40 -9.23 9.64
C LEU A 65 1.21 -9.60 10.53
N CYS A 66 0.67 -8.61 11.23
CA CYS A 66 -0.53 -8.75 12.05
C CYS A 66 -1.75 -8.50 11.15
N ASN A 67 -2.48 -9.58 10.85
CA ASN A 67 -3.63 -9.54 9.93
C ASN A 67 -4.98 -9.35 10.65
N GLY A 68 -4.98 -9.37 11.97
CA GLY A 68 -6.18 -9.32 12.82
C GLY A 68 -6.74 -10.70 13.15
N GLN A 69 -7.63 -10.75 14.13
CA GLN A 69 -8.27 -11.98 14.61
C GLN A 69 -7.27 -13.07 15.09
N GLY A 70 -6.15 -12.65 15.66
CA GLY A 70 -5.10 -13.53 16.13
C GLY A 70 -4.32 -14.23 15.01
N LYS A 71 -4.43 -13.78 13.75
CA LYS A 71 -3.69 -14.34 12.60
C LYS A 71 -2.44 -13.55 12.33
N LEU A 72 -1.30 -14.22 12.42
CA LEU A 72 0.02 -13.66 12.14
C LEU A 72 0.64 -14.34 10.94
N GLU A 73 1.42 -13.60 10.18
CA GLU A 73 2.22 -14.14 9.10
C GLU A 73 3.70 -13.84 9.38
N LEU A 74 4.46 -14.89 9.59
CA LEU A 74 5.90 -14.82 9.86
C LEU A 74 6.67 -14.93 8.56
N ILE A 75 7.63 -14.04 8.35
CA ILE A 75 8.48 -14.03 7.16
C ILE A 75 9.93 -13.84 7.61
N GLY A 76 10.75 -14.83 7.35
CA GLY A 76 12.17 -14.85 7.73
C GLY A 76 12.96 -15.79 6.84
N LYS A 77 14.12 -16.24 7.29
CA LYS A 77 15.01 -17.15 6.55
C LYS A 77 14.33 -18.47 6.15
N GLY A 78 13.36 -18.94 6.94
CA GLY A 78 12.57 -20.16 6.67
C GLY A 78 11.42 -19.97 5.68
N GLY A 79 11.28 -18.79 5.08
CA GLY A 79 10.18 -18.47 4.19
C GLY A 79 8.99 -17.83 4.90
N ARG A 80 7.80 -18.01 4.35
CA ARG A 80 6.54 -17.39 4.81
C ARG A 80 5.64 -18.46 5.44
N LYS A 81 5.20 -18.22 6.69
CA LYS A 81 4.32 -19.12 7.43
C LYS A 81 3.21 -18.35 8.12
N THR A 82 1.97 -18.77 7.95
CA THR A 82 0.81 -18.22 8.69
C THR A 82 0.60 -19.03 9.97
N ILE A 83 0.46 -18.31 11.09
CA ILE A 83 0.27 -18.92 12.42
C ILE A 83 -0.86 -18.20 13.18
N SER A 84 -1.29 -18.80 14.28
CA SER A 84 -2.12 -18.13 15.29
C SER A 84 -1.23 -17.42 16.33
N LEU A 85 -1.70 -16.31 16.86
CA LEU A 85 -1.05 -15.57 17.95
C LEU A 85 -0.80 -16.43 19.19
N GLU A 86 -1.67 -17.39 19.46
CA GLU A 86 -1.58 -18.32 20.60
C GLU A 86 -0.62 -19.48 20.34
N SER A 87 -0.18 -19.66 19.07
CA SER A 87 0.73 -20.74 18.72
C SER A 87 2.11 -20.54 19.34
N ASN A 88 2.73 -21.64 19.78
CA ASN A 88 4.11 -21.61 20.23
C ASN A 88 5.11 -21.27 19.09
N ASP A 89 4.69 -21.36 17.84
CA ASP A 89 5.51 -21.02 16.66
C ASP A 89 6.02 -19.57 16.70
N LEU A 90 5.22 -18.66 17.27
CA LEU A 90 5.65 -17.27 17.45
C LEU A 90 6.87 -17.18 18.40
N ASN A 91 6.83 -17.89 19.52
CA ASN A 91 7.94 -17.89 20.46
C ASN A 91 9.19 -18.51 19.82
N VAL A 92 9.03 -19.64 19.14
CA VAL A 92 10.13 -20.31 18.42
C VAL A 92 10.75 -19.35 17.39
N PHE A 93 9.94 -18.61 16.65
CA PHE A 93 10.43 -17.64 15.67
C PHE A 93 11.20 -16.48 16.31
N LEU A 94 10.69 -15.92 17.41
CA LEU A 94 11.38 -14.86 18.15
C LEU A 94 12.67 -15.34 18.79
N ASP A 95 12.69 -16.56 19.33
CA ASP A 95 13.88 -17.18 19.91
C ASP A 95 14.97 -17.47 18.84
N GLN A 96 14.54 -17.81 17.61
CA GLN A 96 15.46 -17.95 16.47
C GLN A 96 16.11 -16.61 16.10
N ILE A 97 15.36 -15.50 16.13
CA ILE A 97 15.88 -14.16 15.87
C ILE A 97 16.88 -13.75 16.96
N GLU A 98 16.55 -14.03 18.22
CA GLU A 98 17.42 -13.71 19.38
C GLU A 98 18.73 -14.49 19.35
N SER A 99 18.69 -15.78 18.99
CA SER A 99 19.84 -16.68 19.00
C SER A 99 20.73 -16.58 17.76
N ASP A 100 20.35 -15.80 16.74
CA ASP A 100 21.14 -15.66 15.52
C ASP A 100 22.45 -14.89 15.78
N LEU A 101 23.55 -15.42 15.27
CA LEU A 101 24.89 -14.78 15.39
C LEU A 101 24.99 -13.46 14.63
N LYS A 102 24.14 -13.26 13.62
CA LYS A 102 24.09 -12.00 12.87
C LYS A 102 23.09 -11.05 13.52
N PRO A 103 23.41 -9.74 13.55
CA PRO A 103 22.47 -8.77 14.08
C PRO A 103 21.16 -8.80 13.28
N GLN A 104 20.07 -9.05 13.99
CA GLN A 104 18.72 -9.15 13.44
C GLN A 104 17.91 -7.89 13.73
N TYR A 105 16.90 -7.66 12.91
CA TYR A 105 15.92 -6.60 13.06
C TYR A 105 14.52 -7.13 12.77
N LEU A 106 13.55 -6.84 13.64
CA LEU A 106 12.18 -7.28 13.49
C LEU A 106 11.31 -6.14 13.01
N VAL A 107 10.62 -6.30 11.90
CA VAL A 107 9.62 -5.37 11.39
C VAL A 107 8.23 -5.96 11.60
N ILE A 108 7.38 -5.24 12.32
CA ILE A 108 6.00 -5.64 12.57
C ILE A 108 5.08 -4.80 11.69
N GLY A 109 4.44 -5.44 10.71
CA GLY A 109 3.41 -4.83 9.88
C GLY A 109 2.05 -4.93 10.56
N VAL A 110 1.36 -3.80 10.73
CA VAL A 110 0.13 -3.72 11.54
C VAL A 110 -1.03 -3.27 10.66
N ARG A 111 -2.06 -4.10 10.52
CA ARG A 111 -3.32 -3.71 9.88
C ARG A 111 -4.23 -2.98 10.87
N PRO A 112 -5.17 -2.13 10.41
CA PRO A 112 -6.03 -1.33 11.29
C PRO A 112 -6.83 -2.14 12.31
N ASN A 113 -7.21 -3.37 11.96
CA ASN A 113 -7.98 -4.30 12.82
C ASN A 113 -7.10 -5.24 13.66
N ALA A 114 -5.78 -5.07 13.64
CA ALA A 114 -4.81 -5.98 14.26
C ALA A 114 -4.02 -5.33 15.41
N PHE A 115 -4.51 -4.24 15.98
CA PHE A 115 -3.77 -3.51 17.02
C PHE A 115 -3.52 -4.36 18.27
N ASN A 116 -4.51 -5.15 18.72
CA ASN A 116 -4.35 -6.03 19.87
C ASN A 116 -3.31 -7.14 19.62
N ASP A 117 -3.31 -7.68 18.40
CA ASP A 117 -2.33 -8.69 17.99
C ASP A 117 -0.93 -8.08 17.98
N PHE A 118 -0.79 -6.85 17.45
CA PHE A 118 0.44 -6.08 17.46
C PHE A 118 0.99 -5.87 18.87
N GLU A 119 0.17 -5.39 19.83
CA GLU A 119 0.60 -5.17 21.21
C GLU A 119 1.12 -6.46 21.86
N SER A 120 0.46 -7.59 21.59
CA SER A 120 0.88 -8.90 22.08
C SER A 120 2.23 -9.34 21.48
N VAL A 121 2.43 -9.16 20.19
CA VAL A 121 3.69 -9.48 19.50
C VAL A 121 4.81 -8.56 19.98
N ARG A 122 4.53 -7.26 20.07
CA ARG A 122 5.46 -6.25 20.56
C ARG A 122 5.97 -6.58 21.96
N SER A 123 5.05 -6.84 22.89
CA SER A 123 5.42 -7.18 24.29
C SER A 123 6.34 -8.40 24.36
N LYS A 124 6.08 -9.45 23.57
CA LYS A 124 6.91 -10.65 23.50
C LYS A 124 8.30 -10.39 22.90
N ALA A 125 8.39 -9.49 21.91
CA ALA A 125 9.64 -9.13 21.26
C ALA A 125 10.49 -8.19 22.14
N GLU A 126 9.85 -7.22 22.83
CA GLU A 126 10.52 -6.34 23.80
C GLU A 126 11.09 -7.12 24.99
N ALA A 127 10.37 -8.12 25.48
CA ALA A 127 10.85 -9.01 26.55
C ALA A 127 12.16 -9.73 26.17
N ARG A 128 12.40 -9.97 24.88
CA ARG A 128 13.62 -10.55 24.31
C ARG A 128 14.66 -9.51 23.90
N ARG A 129 14.40 -8.22 24.14
CA ARG A 129 15.26 -7.09 23.75
C ARG A 129 15.59 -7.05 22.25
N LEU A 130 14.67 -7.52 21.42
CA LEU A 130 14.84 -7.44 19.98
C LEU A 130 14.71 -6.00 19.50
N LEU A 131 15.48 -5.62 18.50
CA LEU A 131 15.32 -4.34 17.83
C LEU A 131 14.08 -4.40 16.93
N ILE A 132 13.10 -3.56 17.22
CA ILE A 132 11.78 -3.59 16.59
C ILE A 132 11.55 -2.30 15.79
N GLY A 133 11.01 -2.46 14.58
CA GLY A 133 10.33 -1.40 13.85
C GLY A 133 8.91 -1.81 13.55
N TYR A 134 8.04 -0.86 13.32
CA TYR A 134 6.66 -1.13 12.95
C TYR A 134 6.24 -0.29 11.77
N GLU A 135 5.39 -0.88 10.93
CA GLU A 135 4.87 -0.26 9.72
C GLU A 135 3.34 -0.40 9.69
N PRO A 136 2.59 0.70 9.67
CA PRO A 136 1.15 0.64 9.49
C PRO A 136 0.83 0.21 8.05
N LEU A 137 -0.04 -0.78 7.91
CA LEU A 137 -0.46 -1.34 6.63
C LEU A 137 -1.94 -1.06 6.39
N GLU A 138 -2.28 -0.60 5.21
CA GLU A 138 -3.69 -0.46 4.83
C GLU A 138 -4.36 -1.83 4.65
N GLN A 139 -5.69 -1.84 4.84
CA GLN A 139 -6.49 -3.03 4.64
C GLN A 139 -6.42 -3.50 3.17
N GLY A 140 -6.22 -4.79 2.95
CA GLY A 140 -6.20 -5.37 1.61
C GLY A 140 -4.90 -5.20 0.82
N LEU A 141 -3.89 -4.50 1.35
CA LEU A 141 -2.59 -4.39 0.69
C LEU A 141 -1.85 -5.73 0.68
N LYS A 142 -1.32 -6.09 -0.49
CA LYS A 142 -0.39 -7.21 -0.62
C LYS A 142 1.02 -6.75 -0.25
N VAL A 143 1.57 -7.34 0.80
CA VAL A 143 2.92 -7.03 1.27
C VAL A 143 3.93 -7.89 0.52
N ILE A 144 4.86 -7.23 -0.17
CA ILE A 144 6.02 -7.87 -0.80
C ILE A 144 7.23 -7.60 0.09
N VAL A 145 7.77 -8.64 0.65
CA VAL A 145 9.00 -8.57 1.43
C VAL A 145 10.16 -8.95 0.49
N PRO A 146 11.22 -8.14 0.42
CA PRO A 146 12.39 -8.50 -0.35
C PRO A 146 13.03 -9.75 0.25
N ASP A 147 13.27 -10.75 -0.58
CA ASP A 147 14.01 -11.95 -0.20
C ASP A 147 15.46 -11.53 0.14
N ASN A 148 15.91 -11.85 1.35
CA ASN A 148 17.27 -11.54 1.79
C ASN A 148 18.28 -12.32 0.94
N GLY A 149 18.66 -11.76 -0.21
CA GLY A 149 19.79 -12.23 -1.01
C GLY A 149 19.47 -12.95 -2.33
N ASN A 150 18.23 -13.19 -2.70
CA ASN A 150 17.90 -13.73 -4.02
C ASN A 150 16.76 -12.97 -4.70
N SER A 151 16.97 -12.71 -5.98
CA SER A 151 16.11 -12.01 -6.91
C SER A 151 14.63 -12.32 -6.75
N ILE A 152 13.82 -11.26 -6.79
CA ILE A 152 12.37 -11.27 -6.85
C ILE A 152 11.87 -12.33 -7.86
N LYS A 153 11.45 -13.49 -7.40
CA LYS A 153 10.56 -14.33 -8.21
C LYS A 153 9.16 -13.78 -8.05
N THR A 154 8.75 -13.01 -9.02
CA THR A 154 7.36 -12.60 -9.23
C THR A 154 6.54 -13.87 -9.39
N VAL A 155 5.81 -14.26 -8.37
CA VAL A 155 4.79 -15.30 -8.52
C VAL A 155 3.65 -14.66 -9.28
N GLN A 156 3.63 -14.86 -10.59
CA GLN A 156 2.44 -14.64 -11.40
C GLN A 156 1.42 -15.69 -10.95
N GLU A 157 0.45 -15.25 -10.18
CA GLU A 157 -0.75 -16.04 -9.92
C GLU A 157 -1.54 -16.14 -11.23
N LYS A 158 -1.45 -17.34 -11.84
CA LYS A 158 -2.19 -17.69 -13.04
C LYS A 158 -3.66 -17.78 -12.64
N SER A 159 -4.41 -16.71 -12.96
CA SER A 159 -5.87 -16.72 -12.90
C SER A 159 -6.40 -17.85 -13.80
N ARG A 160 -7.11 -18.78 -13.21
CA ARG A 160 -8.02 -19.71 -13.88
C ARG A 160 -9.45 -19.36 -13.49
#